data_0d28b8ffe713585720eda9b93b5095de
#
_entry.id   0d28b8ffe713585720eda9b93b5095de
#
_cell.length_a   1.000
_cell.length_b   1.000
_cell.length_c   1.000
_cell.angle_alpha   90.00
_cell.angle_beta   90.00
_cell.angle_gamma   90.00
#
_symmetry.space_group_name_H-M   'P 1'
#
loop_
_entity.id
_entity.type
_entity.pdbx_description
1 polymer ?
#
loop_
_entity_poly.entity_id
_entity_poly.type
_entity_poly.pdbx_seq_one_letter_code
_entity_poly.pdbx_strand_id
1 'polypeptide(L)'
;ICAPGQSVKTALLRVYSIILQSAYNLSLDDEYKDVIDPYYTLVGYYNSIRELGGAVRLLQDDIPDRIQRIKKKYGMSRQRFLNHKVEITSRMSSYDIPKKLSQLETPYTDRNCLDTAIATNMIAVGMDVDRLGLMVVTGQPKQNSEYIQATSRIGRSYPGLVVTLYNPYRPRDLSHYENFTGYHAQLYRFVEGTTATPFSARARDRVLHALVISAIRLHYPEFASNDGAAAIDKLTDCLLYTSDA
;
A
#
# COMPACT_ATOMS: atom_id res chain seq x y z
N ILE A 1 -6.07 -17.38 0.14
CA ILE A 1 -7.42 -17.79 -0.33
C ILE A 1 -7.39 -17.83 -1.85
N CYS A 2 -7.87 -18.92 -2.43
CA CYS A 2 -8.10 -19.07 -3.87
C CYS A 2 -9.54 -19.60 -4.06
N ALA A 3 -10.29 -19.01 -4.98
CA ALA A 3 -11.69 -19.39 -5.21
C ALA A 3 -11.92 -19.79 -6.68
N PRO A 4 -11.58 -21.05 -7.06
CA PRO A 4 -11.86 -21.58 -8.39
C PRO A 4 -13.36 -21.53 -8.70
N GLY A 5 -13.72 -21.25 -9.94
CA GLY A 5 -15.11 -21.16 -10.38
C GLY A 5 -15.84 -19.86 -10.02
N GLN A 6 -15.16 -18.92 -9.35
CA GLN A 6 -15.71 -17.59 -9.03
C GLN A 6 -14.79 -16.47 -9.51
N SER A 7 -15.38 -15.30 -9.78
CA SER A 7 -14.56 -14.14 -10.09
C SER A 7 -13.80 -13.66 -8.85
N VAL A 8 -12.59 -13.13 -9.05
CA VAL A 8 -11.81 -12.52 -7.96
C VAL A 8 -12.58 -11.38 -7.27
N LYS A 9 -13.42 -10.66 -8.01
CA LYS A 9 -14.31 -9.64 -7.44
C LYS A 9 -15.31 -10.24 -6.45
N THR A 10 -15.88 -11.39 -6.76
CA THR A 10 -16.81 -12.10 -5.85
C THR A 10 -16.09 -12.56 -4.58
N ALA A 11 -14.88 -13.09 -4.72
CA ALA A 11 -14.06 -13.49 -3.58
C ALA A 11 -13.70 -12.27 -2.71
N LEU A 12 -13.27 -11.17 -3.33
CA LEU A 12 -12.95 -9.92 -2.66
C LEU A 12 -14.16 -9.39 -1.89
N LEU A 13 -15.32 -9.29 -2.55
CA LEU A 13 -16.58 -8.87 -1.95
C LEU A 13 -16.92 -9.69 -0.69
N ARG A 14 -16.76 -11.01 -0.76
CA ARG A 14 -17.04 -11.91 0.37
C ARG A 14 -16.07 -11.70 1.51
N VAL A 15 -14.78 -11.65 1.22
CA VAL A 15 -13.72 -11.53 2.23
C VAL A 15 -13.83 -10.17 2.94
N TYR A 16 -13.94 -9.08 2.20
CA TYR A 16 -14.08 -7.75 2.81
C TYR A 16 -15.33 -7.65 3.68
N SER A 17 -16.49 -8.11 3.17
CA SER A 17 -17.74 -8.04 3.92
C SER A 17 -17.70 -8.83 5.23
N ILE A 18 -17.10 -10.03 5.20
CA ILE A 18 -16.98 -10.86 6.39
C ILE A 18 -16.01 -10.24 7.40
N ILE A 19 -14.80 -9.87 6.95
CA ILE A 19 -13.76 -9.34 7.84
C ILE A 19 -14.22 -8.03 8.49
N LEU A 20 -14.76 -7.09 7.70
CA LEU A 20 -15.25 -5.81 8.20
C LEU A 20 -16.40 -5.97 9.20
N GLN A 21 -17.37 -6.84 8.89
CA GLN A 21 -18.47 -7.11 9.81
C GLN A 21 -18.02 -7.84 11.07
N SER A 22 -17.08 -8.79 10.95
CA SER A 22 -16.54 -9.51 12.10
C SER A 22 -15.78 -8.60 13.06
N ALA A 23 -14.91 -7.73 12.53
CA ALA A 23 -14.20 -6.74 13.35
C ALA A 23 -15.19 -5.80 14.08
N TYR A 24 -16.26 -5.38 13.40
CA TYR A 24 -17.30 -4.59 14.03
C TYR A 24 -18.05 -5.36 15.13
N ASN A 25 -18.39 -6.63 14.91
CA ASN A 25 -19.06 -7.44 15.93
C ASN A 25 -18.19 -7.59 17.17
N LEU A 26 -16.88 -7.87 16.99
CA LEU A 26 -15.94 -7.97 18.09
C LEU A 26 -15.77 -6.63 18.84
N SER A 27 -15.86 -5.50 18.15
CA SER A 27 -15.80 -4.18 18.82
C SER A 27 -17.01 -3.86 19.70
N LEU A 28 -18.10 -4.61 19.55
CA LEU A 28 -19.29 -4.50 20.40
C LEU A 28 -19.26 -5.42 21.61
N ASP A 29 -18.32 -6.35 21.64
CA ASP A 29 -18.15 -7.32 22.71
C ASP A 29 -17.13 -6.78 23.74
N ASP A 30 -17.53 -6.76 25.02
CA ASP A 30 -16.70 -6.24 26.10
C ASP A 30 -15.37 -7.00 26.27
N GLU A 31 -15.34 -8.28 25.90
CA GLU A 31 -14.13 -9.12 25.98
C GLU A 31 -13.05 -8.65 24.98
N TYR A 32 -13.44 -8.08 23.84
CA TYR A 32 -12.49 -7.78 22.73
C TYR A 32 -12.23 -6.28 22.53
N LYS A 33 -12.93 -5.39 23.25
CA LYS A 33 -12.83 -3.93 23.08
C LYS A 33 -11.41 -3.39 23.15
N ASP A 34 -10.60 -3.91 24.06
CA ASP A 34 -9.24 -3.40 24.30
C ASP A 34 -8.23 -3.93 23.27
N VAL A 35 -8.56 -5.00 22.53
CA VAL A 35 -7.63 -5.67 21.61
C VAL A 35 -8.05 -5.57 20.14
N ILE A 36 -9.24 -5.04 19.84
CA ILE A 36 -9.79 -5.01 18.48
C ILE A 36 -9.24 -3.87 17.62
N ASP A 37 -8.71 -2.81 18.21
CA ASP A 37 -8.27 -1.61 17.48
C ASP A 37 -7.35 -1.90 16.29
N PRO A 38 -6.33 -2.75 16.38
CA PRO A 38 -5.46 -3.08 15.26
C PRO A 38 -6.20 -3.70 14.06
N TYR A 39 -7.30 -4.40 14.31
CA TYR A 39 -8.06 -5.14 13.29
C TYR A 39 -9.30 -4.40 12.81
N TYR A 40 -9.57 -3.21 13.34
CA TYR A 40 -10.76 -2.45 12.99
C TYR A 40 -10.64 -1.80 11.60
N THR A 41 -9.48 -1.24 11.27
CA THR A 41 -9.21 -0.65 9.96
C THR A 41 -8.65 -1.70 9.01
N LEU A 42 -9.35 -1.95 7.90
CA LEU A 42 -8.89 -2.89 6.88
C LEU A 42 -8.01 -2.18 5.84
N VAL A 43 -6.76 -2.62 5.71
CA VAL A 43 -5.85 -2.17 4.65
C VAL A 43 -5.99 -3.10 3.45
N GLY A 44 -6.30 -2.53 2.27
CA GLY A 44 -6.39 -3.25 1.01
C GLY A 44 -5.21 -2.93 0.10
N TYR A 45 -4.43 -3.94 -0.28
CA TYR A 45 -3.31 -3.79 -1.22
C TYR A 45 -3.67 -4.31 -2.61
N TYR A 46 -3.34 -3.52 -3.64
CA TYR A 46 -3.63 -3.82 -5.04
C TYR A 46 -2.39 -3.64 -5.91
N ASN A 47 -2.18 -4.55 -6.86
CA ASN A 47 -1.03 -4.54 -7.77
C ASN A 47 -1.11 -3.46 -8.85
N SER A 48 -2.28 -2.85 -9.05
CA SER A 48 -2.48 -1.81 -10.05
C SER A 48 -3.58 -0.84 -9.65
N ILE A 49 -3.48 0.41 -10.13
CA ILE A 49 -4.51 1.44 -9.96
C ILE A 49 -5.85 1.00 -10.59
N ARG A 50 -5.82 0.20 -11.65
CA ARG A 50 -7.04 -0.31 -12.31
C ARG A 50 -7.78 -1.29 -11.41
N GLU A 51 -7.07 -2.21 -10.75
CA GLU A 51 -7.66 -3.16 -9.79
C GLU A 51 -8.21 -2.42 -8.57
N LEU A 52 -7.45 -1.45 -8.06
CA LEU A 52 -7.87 -0.59 -6.96
C LEU A 52 -9.15 0.19 -7.30
N GLY A 53 -9.25 0.81 -8.47
CA GLY A 53 -10.46 1.51 -8.90
C GLY A 53 -11.71 0.62 -8.96
N GLY A 54 -11.53 -0.68 -9.28
CA GLY A 54 -12.58 -1.69 -9.18
C GLY A 54 -13.01 -1.94 -7.72
N ALA A 55 -12.07 -1.94 -6.79
CA ALA A 55 -12.33 -2.13 -5.36
C ALA A 55 -13.02 -0.92 -4.73
N VAL A 56 -12.69 0.30 -5.17
CA VAL A 56 -13.40 1.53 -4.71
C VAL A 56 -14.90 1.39 -4.93
N ARG A 57 -15.31 0.95 -6.13
CA ARG A 57 -16.74 0.75 -6.44
C ARG A 57 -17.38 -0.33 -5.56
N LEU A 58 -16.67 -1.45 -5.35
CA LEU A 58 -17.16 -2.49 -4.45
C LEU A 58 -17.36 -1.98 -3.02
N LEU A 59 -16.46 -1.12 -2.53
CA LEU A 59 -16.53 -0.50 -1.20
C LEU A 59 -17.66 0.54 -1.09
N GLN A 60 -18.05 1.16 -2.20
CA GLN A 60 -19.14 2.13 -2.23
C GLN A 60 -20.51 1.46 -2.17
N ASP A 61 -20.69 0.40 -2.95
CA ASP A 61 -22.01 -0.16 -3.22
C ASP A 61 -22.15 -1.63 -2.75
N ASP A 62 -21.38 -2.54 -3.34
CA ASP A 62 -21.60 -3.99 -3.21
C ASP A 62 -21.26 -4.55 -1.82
N ILE A 63 -20.21 -4.02 -1.18
CA ILE A 63 -19.77 -4.49 0.16
C ILE A 63 -20.78 -4.08 1.23
N PRO A 64 -21.26 -2.82 1.31
CA PRO A 64 -22.33 -2.43 2.23
C PRO A 64 -23.60 -3.26 2.06
N ASP A 65 -24.05 -3.47 0.82
CA ASP A 65 -25.23 -4.32 0.52
C ASP A 65 -25.03 -5.75 1.01
N ARG A 66 -23.85 -6.30 0.79
CA ARG A 66 -23.55 -7.64 1.27
C ARG A 66 -23.48 -7.73 2.79
N ILE A 67 -22.92 -6.74 3.47
CA ILE A 67 -22.92 -6.67 4.94
C ILE A 67 -24.37 -6.68 5.45
N GLN A 68 -25.26 -5.92 4.81
CA GLN A 68 -26.67 -5.92 5.16
C GLN A 68 -27.31 -7.32 4.98
N ARG A 69 -26.98 -8.02 3.89
CA ARG A 69 -27.47 -9.40 3.65
C ARG A 69 -26.91 -10.39 4.68
N ILE A 70 -25.63 -10.26 5.06
CA ILE A 70 -25.00 -11.06 6.11
C ILE A 70 -25.72 -10.85 7.44
N LYS A 71 -25.97 -9.58 7.82
CA LYS A 71 -26.74 -9.25 9.02
C LYS A 71 -28.08 -9.97 9.04
N LYS A 72 -28.86 -9.86 7.96
CA LYS A 72 -30.19 -10.51 7.86
C LYS A 72 -30.09 -12.04 7.94
N LYS A 73 -29.11 -12.63 7.22
CA LYS A 73 -28.94 -14.09 7.17
C LYS A 73 -28.58 -14.71 8.51
N TYR A 74 -27.75 -14.03 9.30
CA TYR A 74 -27.22 -14.55 10.58
C TYR A 74 -27.90 -13.92 11.80
N GLY A 75 -28.97 -13.14 11.62
CA GLY A 75 -29.75 -12.53 12.72
C GLY A 75 -28.92 -11.57 13.58
N MET A 76 -27.93 -10.87 12.99
CA MET A 76 -27.07 -9.96 13.75
C MET A 76 -27.84 -8.70 14.15
N SER A 77 -27.60 -8.19 15.36
CA SER A 77 -28.28 -7.02 15.91
C SER A 77 -27.90 -5.73 15.16
N ARG A 78 -26.62 -5.59 14.79
CA ARG A 78 -26.08 -4.39 14.17
C ARG A 78 -25.29 -4.73 12.90
N GLN A 79 -25.18 -3.76 11.97
CA GLN A 79 -24.32 -3.82 10.81
C GLN A 79 -23.25 -2.74 10.86
N ARG A 80 -22.09 -3.01 10.29
CA ARG A 80 -21.06 -2.00 10.09
C ARG A 80 -21.44 -1.11 8.92
N PHE A 81 -21.33 0.21 9.12
CA PHE A 81 -21.39 1.20 8.05
C PHE A 81 -19.97 1.61 7.67
N LEU A 82 -19.71 1.77 6.38
CA LEU A 82 -18.41 2.14 5.84
C LEU A 82 -18.43 3.62 5.43
N ASN A 83 -18.22 4.51 6.38
CA ASN A 83 -18.30 5.95 6.19
C ASN A 83 -16.95 6.58 5.82
N HIS A 84 -15.85 6.05 6.38
CA HIS A 84 -14.54 6.64 6.27
C HIS A 84 -13.61 5.72 5.49
N LYS A 85 -13.36 6.08 4.22
CA LYS A 85 -12.53 5.33 3.28
C LYS A 85 -11.46 6.24 2.72
N VAL A 86 -10.23 5.74 2.62
CA VAL A 86 -9.12 6.48 2.03
C VAL A 86 -8.47 5.67 0.91
N GLU A 87 -8.13 6.36 -0.17
CA GLU A 87 -7.32 5.82 -1.27
C GLU A 87 -5.93 6.43 -1.18
N ILE A 88 -4.88 5.57 -1.20
CA ILE A 88 -3.48 5.98 -1.15
C ILE A 88 -2.79 5.47 -2.42
N THR A 89 -2.60 6.34 -3.39
CA THR A 89 -2.03 6.01 -4.69
C THR A 89 -1.00 7.05 -5.14
N SER A 90 -0.19 6.70 -6.13
CA SER A 90 0.80 7.61 -6.72
C SER A 90 0.19 8.84 -7.41
N ARG A 91 -1.14 8.91 -7.51
CA ARG A 91 -1.86 10.08 -8.04
C ARG A 91 -2.08 11.16 -6.98
N MET A 92 -1.89 10.82 -5.72
CA MET A 92 -2.02 11.79 -4.63
C MET A 92 -0.86 12.77 -4.63
N SER A 93 -1.17 14.02 -4.26
CA SER A 93 -0.15 15.01 -3.99
C SER A 93 0.73 14.57 -2.82
N SER A 94 2.04 14.81 -2.92
CA SER A 94 2.99 14.56 -1.82
C SER A 94 2.61 15.30 -0.53
N TYR A 95 1.88 16.41 -0.64
CA TYR A 95 1.37 17.18 0.48
C TYR A 95 0.22 16.47 1.23
N ASP A 96 -0.62 15.71 0.51
CA ASP A 96 -1.79 15.04 1.09
C ASP A 96 -1.46 13.70 1.74
N ILE A 97 -0.36 13.07 1.33
CA ILE A 97 0.05 11.74 1.84
C ILE A 97 0.22 11.76 3.37
N PRO A 98 1.01 12.66 3.98
CA PRO A 98 1.18 12.68 5.44
C PRO A 98 -0.13 12.86 6.20
N LYS A 99 -1.03 13.71 5.68
CA LYS A 99 -2.35 13.94 6.27
C LYS A 99 -3.22 12.68 6.23
N LYS A 100 -3.16 11.90 5.15
CA LYS A 100 -3.90 10.64 5.03
C LYS A 100 -3.30 9.54 5.89
N LEU A 101 -1.98 9.53 6.03
CA LEU A 101 -1.30 8.60 6.93
C LEU A 101 -1.65 8.88 8.40
N SER A 102 -1.67 10.14 8.83
CA SER A 102 -2.08 10.48 10.19
C SER A 102 -3.54 10.08 10.49
N GLN A 103 -4.42 10.07 9.49
CA GLN A 103 -5.79 9.53 9.67
C GLN A 103 -5.81 8.02 9.98
N LEU A 104 -4.80 7.26 9.54
CA LEU A 104 -4.67 5.83 9.87
C LEU A 104 -4.28 5.58 11.33
N GLU A 105 -3.73 6.57 12.03
CA GLU A 105 -3.38 6.47 13.45
C GLU A 105 -4.60 6.66 14.35
N THR A 106 -5.72 7.14 13.82
CA THR A 106 -6.96 7.39 14.56
C THR A 106 -7.55 6.08 15.09
N PRO A 107 -7.70 5.90 16.41
CA PRO A 107 -8.20 4.65 17.00
C PRO A 107 -9.69 4.44 16.69
N TYR A 108 -10.15 3.17 16.79
CA TYR A 108 -11.53 2.81 16.44
C TYR A 108 -12.59 3.46 17.35
N THR A 109 -12.20 3.93 18.53
CA THR A 109 -13.08 4.64 19.46
C THR A 109 -13.43 6.05 18.99
N ASP A 110 -12.63 6.62 18.09
CA ASP A 110 -12.92 7.92 17.48
C ASP A 110 -13.88 7.76 16.29
N ARG A 111 -14.82 8.69 16.17
CA ARG A 111 -15.81 8.72 15.09
C ARG A 111 -15.20 8.91 13.69
N ASN A 112 -13.99 9.48 13.62
CA ASN A 112 -13.25 9.71 12.37
C ASN A 112 -12.32 8.54 12.02
N CYS A 113 -12.33 7.43 12.77
CA CYS A 113 -11.55 6.25 12.45
C CYS A 113 -11.87 5.75 11.04
N LEU A 114 -10.83 5.40 10.30
CA LEU A 114 -10.98 4.86 8.96
C LEU A 114 -11.50 3.42 9.01
N ASP A 115 -12.54 3.15 8.22
CA ASP A 115 -13.03 1.78 8.01
C ASP A 115 -12.10 0.99 7.09
N THR A 116 -11.64 1.64 6.01
CA THR A 116 -10.76 1.02 5.03
C THR A 116 -9.75 2.01 4.46
N ALA A 117 -8.53 1.52 4.25
CA ALA A 117 -7.50 2.20 3.48
C ALA A 117 -7.09 1.28 2.31
N ILE A 118 -7.29 1.74 1.08
CA ILE A 118 -6.92 0.97 -0.10
C ILE A 118 -5.76 1.65 -0.82
N ALA A 119 -4.77 0.85 -1.19
CA ALA A 119 -3.56 1.40 -1.77
C ALA A 119 -2.88 0.46 -2.78
N THR A 120 -1.98 1.04 -3.56
CA THR A 120 -1.02 0.32 -4.39
C THR A 120 0.36 0.32 -3.72
N ASN A 121 1.43 0.08 -4.46
CA ASN A 121 2.81 0.04 -3.98
C ASN A 121 3.26 1.27 -3.14
N MET A 122 2.50 2.36 -3.14
CA MET A 122 2.75 3.51 -2.27
C MET A 122 2.67 3.18 -0.77
N ILE A 123 1.99 2.09 -0.37
CA ILE A 123 2.04 1.58 1.01
C ILE A 123 3.46 1.22 1.43
N ALA A 124 4.28 0.72 0.49
CA ALA A 124 5.68 0.37 0.74
C ALA A 124 6.54 1.61 1.09
N VAL A 125 6.11 2.81 0.68
CA VAL A 125 6.86 4.06 0.86
C VAL A 125 6.26 4.88 1.99
N GLY A 126 6.86 4.82 3.17
CA GLY A 126 6.63 5.80 4.25
C GLY A 126 5.40 5.58 5.15
N MET A 127 4.64 4.50 5.01
CA MET A 127 3.57 4.20 5.97
C MET A 127 4.15 3.60 7.26
N ASP A 128 4.22 4.40 8.30
CA ASP A 128 4.69 4.02 9.62
C ASP A 128 3.55 4.20 10.64
N VAL A 129 2.61 3.25 10.62
CA VAL A 129 1.42 3.27 11.49
C VAL A 129 1.40 1.97 12.29
N ASP A 130 1.71 2.08 13.58
CA ASP A 130 1.93 0.92 14.46
C ASP A 130 0.66 0.14 14.80
N ARG A 131 -0.49 0.83 14.80
CA ARG A 131 -1.76 0.21 15.20
C ARG A 131 -2.35 -0.77 14.18
N LEU A 132 -1.89 -0.78 12.93
CA LEU A 132 -2.55 -1.58 11.88
C LEU A 132 -2.20 -3.06 12.00
N GLY A 133 -3.22 -3.91 12.17
CA GLY A 133 -3.10 -5.35 12.29
C GLY A 133 -3.81 -6.17 11.19
N LEU A 134 -4.51 -5.53 10.23
CA LEU A 134 -5.35 -6.24 9.27
C LEU A 134 -5.11 -5.78 7.84
N MET A 135 -4.75 -6.73 6.94
CA MET A 135 -4.55 -6.44 5.52
C MET A 135 -5.16 -7.52 4.62
N VAL A 136 -5.68 -7.09 3.48
CA VAL A 136 -6.03 -7.97 2.35
C VAL A 136 -5.16 -7.60 1.15
N VAL A 137 -4.38 -8.57 0.65
CA VAL A 137 -3.56 -8.44 -0.55
C VAL A 137 -4.30 -9.09 -1.72
N THR A 138 -4.56 -8.33 -2.78
CA THR A 138 -5.29 -8.82 -3.96
C THR A 138 -4.32 -9.20 -5.08
N GLY A 139 -4.12 -10.51 -5.25
CA GLY A 139 -3.12 -11.09 -6.14
C GLY A 139 -1.70 -10.97 -5.59
N GLN A 140 -0.83 -11.89 -5.99
CA GLN A 140 0.59 -11.84 -5.61
C GLN A 140 1.28 -10.63 -6.27
N PRO A 141 1.98 -9.76 -5.53
CA PRO A 141 2.83 -8.73 -6.09
C PRO A 141 3.86 -9.29 -7.07
N LYS A 142 4.31 -8.50 -8.02
CA LYS A 142 5.24 -8.98 -9.07
C LYS A 142 6.59 -9.38 -8.50
N GLN A 143 7.06 -8.67 -7.51
CA GLN A 143 8.31 -8.92 -6.81
C GLN A 143 8.05 -9.40 -5.39
N ASN A 144 8.86 -10.34 -4.90
CA ASN A 144 8.77 -10.81 -3.52
C ASN A 144 9.16 -9.70 -2.53
N SER A 145 10.12 -8.87 -2.90
CA SER A 145 10.47 -7.67 -2.13
C SER A 145 9.27 -6.74 -1.93
N GLU A 146 8.45 -6.53 -2.96
CA GLU A 146 7.23 -5.72 -2.89
C GLU A 146 6.19 -6.36 -1.94
N TYR A 147 6.00 -7.69 -2.02
CA TYR A 147 5.14 -8.43 -1.10
C TYR A 147 5.58 -8.26 0.35
N ILE A 148 6.87 -8.47 0.63
CA ILE A 148 7.44 -8.33 1.98
C ILE A 148 7.28 -6.89 2.48
N GLN A 149 7.63 -5.89 1.66
CA GLN A 149 7.52 -4.48 2.04
C GLN A 149 6.09 -4.04 2.33
N ALA A 150 5.11 -4.53 1.57
CA ALA A 150 3.70 -4.22 1.79
C ALA A 150 3.19 -4.90 3.08
N THR A 151 3.42 -6.20 3.24
CA THR A 151 2.88 -6.97 4.37
C THR A 151 3.57 -6.66 5.70
N SER A 152 4.84 -6.25 5.70
CA SER A 152 5.58 -5.83 6.90
C SER A 152 5.08 -4.52 7.51
N ARG A 153 4.16 -3.81 6.84
CA ARG A 153 3.50 -2.61 7.38
C ARG A 153 2.38 -2.93 8.37
N ILE A 154 2.02 -4.20 8.47
CA ILE A 154 0.96 -4.70 9.35
C ILE A 154 1.58 -5.54 10.45
N GLY A 155 1.05 -5.40 11.66
CA GLY A 155 1.49 -6.23 12.79
C GLY A 155 2.80 -5.79 13.41
N ARG A 156 3.05 -4.49 13.53
CA ARG A 156 4.26 -3.95 14.16
C ARG A 156 4.21 -4.03 15.68
N SER A 157 3.13 -3.54 16.27
CA SER A 157 2.93 -3.54 17.72
C SER A 157 2.05 -4.71 18.19
N TYR A 158 1.27 -5.30 17.30
CA TYR A 158 0.34 -6.40 17.58
C TYR A 158 0.46 -7.46 16.48
N PRO A 159 0.07 -8.74 16.73
CA PRO A 159 0.05 -9.77 15.69
C PRO A 159 -0.77 -9.31 14.46
N GLY A 160 -0.17 -9.36 13.27
CA GLY A 160 -0.83 -8.97 12.02
C GLY A 160 -1.53 -10.13 11.33
N LEU A 161 -2.72 -9.88 10.78
CA LEU A 161 -3.43 -10.82 9.91
C LEU A 161 -3.39 -10.31 8.47
N VAL A 162 -2.70 -11.06 7.61
CA VAL A 162 -2.65 -10.78 6.17
C VAL A 162 -3.40 -11.87 5.42
N VAL A 163 -4.45 -11.48 4.69
CA VAL A 163 -5.23 -12.37 3.85
C VAL A 163 -4.89 -12.13 2.38
N THR A 164 -4.20 -13.06 1.74
CA THR A 164 -3.89 -12.97 0.31
C THR A 164 -4.98 -13.66 -0.52
N LEU A 165 -5.55 -12.91 -1.46
CA LEU A 165 -6.55 -13.39 -2.42
C LEU A 165 -5.85 -13.67 -3.75
N TYR A 166 -5.66 -14.95 -4.06
CA TYR A 166 -5.06 -15.38 -5.31
C TYR A 166 -6.09 -15.53 -6.43
N ASN A 167 -5.71 -15.11 -7.63
CA ASN A 167 -6.53 -15.30 -8.82
C ASN A 167 -6.28 -16.69 -9.42
N PRO A 168 -7.26 -17.62 -9.40
CA PRO A 168 -7.08 -18.98 -9.91
C PRO A 168 -6.79 -19.05 -11.42
N TYR A 169 -7.08 -17.99 -12.14
CA TYR A 169 -6.86 -17.90 -13.59
C TYR A 169 -5.52 -17.27 -13.97
N ARG A 170 -4.70 -16.87 -12.97
CA ARG A 170 -3.33 -16.40 -13.18
C ARG A 170 -2.36 -17.49 -12.74
N PRO A 171 -1.55 -18.07 -13.64
CA PRO A 171 -0.65 -19.19 -13.31
C PRO A 171 0.28 -18.88 -12.14
N ARG A 172 0.77 -17.64 -12.05
CA ARG A 172 1.62 -17.21 -10.95
C ARG A 172 0.91 -17.21 -9.59
N ASP A 173 -0.29 -16.67 -9.54
CA ASP A 173 -1.09 -16.65 -8.31
C ASP A 173 -1.44 -18.07 -7.87
N LEU A 174 -1.78 -18.94 -8.82
CA LEU A 174 -2.08 -20.35 -8.55
C LEU A 174 -0.85 -21.06 -7.99
N SER A 175 0.33 -20.89 -8.59
CA SER A 175 1.59 -21.45 -8.10
C SER A 175 1.91 -20.99 -6.67
N HIS A 176 1.72 -19.72 -6.36
CA HIS A 176 1.90 -19.22 -4.98
C HIS A 176 0.87 -19.79 -4.01
N TYR A 177 -0.34 -20.05 -4.46
CA TYR A 177 -1.36 -20.69 -3.62
C TYR A 177 -1.01 -22.14 -3.32
N GLU A 178 -0.64 -22.92 -4.34
CA GLU A 178 -0.27 -24.33 -4.21
C GLU A 178 0.96 -24.54 -3.34
N ASN A 179 1.94 -23.63 -3.43
CA ASN A 179 3.18 -23.69 -2.66
C ASN A 179 3.18 -22.77 -1.45
N PHE A 180 2.01 -22.33 -0.96
CA PHE A 180 1.88 -21.27 0.05
C PHE A 180 2.76 -21.48 1.28
N THR A 181 2.69 -22.67 1.88
CA THR A 181 3.43 -22.99 3.10
C THR A 181 4.95 -23.02 2.84
N GLY A 182 5.38 -23.67 1.77
CA GLY A 182 6.81 -23.75 1.41
C GLY A 182 7.40 -22.37 1.07
N TYR A 183 6.63 -21.54 0.34
CA TYR A 183 7.02 -20.18 0.01
C TYR A 183 7.18 -19.31 1.25
N HIS A 184 6.20 -19.32 2.17
CA HIS A 184 6.26 -18.50 3.37
C HIS A 184 7.30 -18.98 4.39
N ALA A 185 7.58 -20.29 4.44
CA ALA A 185 8.65 -20.83 5.29
C ALA A 185 10.06 -20.35 4.87
N GLN A 186 10.22 -19.93 3.62
CA GLN A 186 11.49 -19.47 3.05
C GLN A 186 11.36 -18.11 2.34
N LEU A 187 10.48 -17.24 2.82
CA LEU A 187 10.05 -16.02 2.15
C LEU A 187 11.23 -15.16 1.66
N TYR A 188 12.24 -14.95 2.49
CA TYR A 188 13.40 -14.11 2.16
C TYR A 188 14.34 -14.75 1.12
N ARG A 189 14.31 -16.08 0.97
CA ARG A 189 15.12 -16.77 -0.05
C ARG A 189 14.68 -16.47 -1.48
N PHE A 190 13.42 -16.10 -1.66
CA PHE A 190 12.83 -15.81 -2.96
C PHE A 190 12.90 -14.32 -3.33
N VAL A 191 13.60 -13.50 -2.54
CA VAL A 191 13.79 -12.08 -2.87
C VAL A 191 14.70 -11.99 -4.09
N GLU A 192 14.24 -11.27 -5.10
CA GLU A 192 14.95 -11.05 -6.34
C GLU A 192 16.20 -10.21 -6.13
N GLY A 193 17.30 -10.64 -6.73
CA GLY A 193 18.51 -9.84 -6.79
C GLY A 193 18.27 -8.58 -7.63
N THR A 194 18.65 -7.41 -7.11
CA THR A 194 18.63 -6.17 -7.89
C THR A 194 19.93 -6.04 -8.65
N THR A 195 19.86 -5.89 -9.98
CA THR A 195 21.01 -5.51 -10.78
C THR A 195 21.11 -3.99 -10.85
N ALA A 196 22.21 -3.44 -10.34
CA ALA A 196 22.53 -2.03 -10.52
C ALA A 196 23.27 -1.85 -11.85
N THR A 197 22.65 -1.16 -12.80
CA THR A 197 23.30 -0.76 -14.07
C THR A 197 23.39 0.76 -14.14
N PRO A 198 24.34 1.39 -13.38
CA PRO A 198 24.38 2.84 -13.21
C PRO A 198 24.65 3.58 -14.53
N PHE A 199 25.30 2.92 -15.48
CA PHE A 199 25.66 3.49 -16.78
C PHE A 199 24.67 3.15 -17.90
N SER A 200 23.55 2.48 -17.62
CA SER A 200 22.50 2.26 -18.61
C SER A 200 21.92 3.58 -19.10
N ALA A 201 21.45 3.65 -20.35
CA ALA A 201 20.89 4.86 -20.94
C ALA A 201 19.78 5.45 -20.06
N ARG A 202 18.85 4.63 -19.59
CA ARG A 202 17.74 5.07 -18.73
C ARG A 202 18.18 5.57 -17.36
N ALA A 203 19.26 5.00 -16.79
CA ALA A 203 19.81 5.49 -15.52
C ALA A 203 20.46 6.84 -15.71
N ARG A 204 21.26 7.00 -16.79
CA ARG A 204 21.87 8.28 -17.15
C ARG A 204 20.84 9.37 -17.37
N ASP A 205 19.81 9.12 -18.18
CA ASP A 205 18.76 10.09 -18.48
C ASP A 205 18.04 10.58 -17.21
N ARG A 206 17.91 9.73 -16.20
CA ARG A 206 17.23 10.09 -14.95
C ARG A 206 18.13 10.76 -13.92
N VAL A 207 19.41 10.43 -13.89
CA VAL A 207 20.29 10.77 -12.75
C VAL A 207 21.40 11.74 -13.15
N LEU A 208 21.79 11.79 -14.42
CA LEU A 208 22.94 12.59 -14.88
C LEU A 208 22.80 14.07 -14.50
N HIS A 209 21.63 14.66 -14.73
CA HIS A 209 21.37 16.05 -14.37
C HIS A 209 21.53 16.31 -12.85
N ALA A 210 21.06 15.41 -12.01
CA ALA A 210 21.21 15.53 -10.56
C ALA A 210 22.68 15.38 -10.12
N LEU A 211 23.44 14.48 -10.75
CA LEU A 211 24.86 14.31 -10.50
C LEU A 211 25.65 15.54 -10.91
N VAL A 212 25.37 16.12 -12.08
CA VAL A 212 26.01 17.34 -12.56
C VAL A 212 25.74 18.50 -11.61
N ILE A 213 24.47 18.72 -11.23
CA ILE A 213 24.10 19.76 -10.25
C ILE A 213 24.83 19.53 -8.93
N SER A 214 24.85 18.29 -8.43
CA SER A 214 25.55 17.97 -7.18
C SER A 214 27.05 18.22 -7.27
N ALA A 215 27.68 17.85 -8.37
CA ALA A 215 29.12 18.08 -8.61
C ALA A 215 29.43 19.59 -8.65
N ILE A 216 28.62 20.38 -9.33
CA ILE A 216 28.75 21.85 -9.39
C ILE A 216 28.64 22.44 -7.98
N ARG A 217 27.61 22.05 -7.22
CA ARG A 217 27.38 22.54 -5.86
C ARG A 217 28.49 22.17 -4.88
N LEU A 218 29.11 21.01 -5.07
CA LEU A 218 30.28 20.57 -4.25
C LEU A 218 31.56 21.29 -4.63
N HIS A 219 31.73 21.62 -5.91
CA HIS A 219 32.97 22.23 -6.41
C HIS A 219 32.98 23.75 -6.23
N TYR A 220 31.83 24.40 -6.30
CA TYR A 220 31.68 25.85 -6.18
C TYR A 220 30.86 26.21 -4.93
N PRO A 221 31.48 26.73 -3.85
CA PRO A 221 30.84 27.06 -2.58
C PRO A 221 29.65 28.02 -2.70
N GLU A 222 29.68 28.93 -3.69
CA GLU A 222 28.59 29.89 -3.96
C GLU A 222 27.27 29.21 -4.35
N PHE A 223 27.31 27.98 -4.87
CA PHE A 223 26.12 27.19 -5.21
C PHE A 223 25.67 26.22 -4.12
N ALA A 224 26.41 26.11 -3.01
CA ALA A 224 26.12 25.16 -1.93
C ALA A 224 24.82 25.49 -1.18
N SER A 225 24.45 26.78 -1.08
CA SER A 225 23.23 27.22 -0.41
C SER A 225 21.96 26.82 -1.20
N ASN A 226 20.80 26.77 -0.52
CA ASN A 226 19.51 26.48 -1.17
C ASN A 226 19.15 27.52 -2.25
N ASP A 227 19.56 28.77 -2.06
CA ASP A 227 19.32 29.88 -2.96
C ASP A 227 20.46 30.07 -3.97
N GLY A 228 21.48 29.22 -3.91
CA GLY A 228 22.68 29.29 -4.78
C GLY A 228 22.38 29.16 -6.26
N ALA A 229 21.23 28.59 -6.64
CA ALA A 229 20.78 28.51 -8.03
C ALA A 229 20.68 29.88 -8.73
N ALA A 230 20.41 30.96 -7.98
CA ALA A 230 20.36 32.33 -8.52
C ALA A 230 21.72 32.85 -9.04
N ALA A 231 22.82 32.19 -8.66
CA ALA A 231 24.15 32.55 -9.13
C ALA A 231 24.56 31.83 -10.45
N ILE A 232 23.72 30.95 -10.99
CA ILE A 232 23.99 30.17 -12.22
C ILE A 232 24.20 31.05 -13.45
N ASP A 233 23.55 32.20 -13.54
CA ASP A 233 23.72 33.14 -14.63
C ASP A 233 25.18 33.62 -14.81
N LYS A 234 25.97 33.55 -13.74
CA LYS A 234 27.40 33.88 -13.79
C LYS A 234 28.30 32.76 -14.35
N LEU A 235 27.76 31.53 -14.45
CA LEU A 235 28.49 30.34 -14.91
C LEU A 235 28.34 30.10 -16.42
N THR A 236 27.36 30.73 -17.08
CA THR A 236 27.09 30.57 -18.51
C THR A 236 28.28 30.92 -19.35
N ASP A 237 29.08 31.88 -18.90
CA ASP A 237 30.30 32.29 -19.62
C ASP A 237 31.46 31.28 -19.51
N CYS A 238 31.52 30.45 -18.46
CA CYS A 238 32.57 29.47 -18.25
C CYS A 238 32.32 28.09 -18.86
N LEU A 239 31.05 27.63 -18.85
CA LEU A 239 30.72 26.27 -19.30
C LEU A 239 30.49 26.14 -20.80
N LEU A 240 30.15 27.24 -21.50
CA LEU A 240 29.96 27.25 -22.95
C LEU A 240 31.27 27.18 -23.73
N TYR A 241 32.40 27.53 -23.12
CA TYR A 241 33.71 27.51 -23.76
C TYR A 241 34.53 26.23 -23.58
N THR A 242 34.06 25.27 -22.77
CA THR A 242 34.76 24.00 -22.57
C THR A 242 34.21 22.85 -23.40
N SER A 243 33.19 23.07 -24.25
CA SER A 243 32.62 22.05 -25.12
C SER A 243 33.35 21.84 -26.45
N ASP A 244 34.36 22.65 -26.75
CA ASP A 244 35.11 22.61 -28.01
C ASP A 244 36.57 22.19 -27.86
N ALA A 245 36.89 21.37 -26.81
CA ALA A 245 38.25 20.78 -26.64
C ALA A 245 38.16 19.27 -26.57
#